data_2457cd7be2564046e8ce8a4db2353e77
#
_entry.id   2457cd7be2564046e8ce8a4db2353e77
#
_cell.length_a   1.000
_cell.length_b   1.000
_cell.length_c   1.000
_cell.angle_alpha   90.00
_cell.angle_beta   90.00
_cell.angle_gamma   90.00
#
_symmetry.space_group_name_H-M   'P 1'
#
loop_
_entity.id
_entity.type
_entity.pdbx_description
1 polymer ?
#
loop_
_entity_poly.entity_id
_entity_poly.type
_entity_poly.pdbx_seq_one_letter_code
_entity_poly.pdbx_strand_id
1 'polypeptide(L)'
;MKTDKDLVGILIQETNSEGLITLCQSKGSFLTTASKFAAGCLLTDTTSGVVYRNSGSVASPVWSAIENSIVKSYIPTADGKKTGAITPGTQIATVTSADANHWVTLPAPVVGTLITLVSTNTTGYEIRTSAPATIGINGGVGANAESAIDGATGTMVQLLCVSATNWIAWSRVAAGTLAVVQVDAA
;
A
#
# COMPACT_ATOMS: atom_id res chain seq x y z
N MET A 1 -7.18 -26.02 24.87
CA MET A 1 -6.11 -25.08 24.55
C MET A 1 -4.80 -25.81 24.72
N LYS A 2 -4.07 -26.09 23.64
CA LYS A 2 -2.78 -26.81 23.70
C LYS A 2 -1.66 -25.76 23.70
N THR A 3 -0.81 -25.81 24.72
CA THR A 3 0.47 -25.08 24.70
C THR A 3 1.57 -26.08 24.32
N ASP A 4 2.28 -25.85 23.27
CA ASP A 4 3.49 -26.60 22.93
C ASP A 4 4.64 -26.06 23.79
N LYS A 5 5.38 -26.93 24.49
CA LYS A 5 6.49 -26.53 25.37
C LYS A 5 7.62 -25.82 24.65
N ASP A 6 7.74 -26.03 23.32
CA ASP A 6 8.75 -25.41 22.48
C ASP A 6 8.32 -24.01 21.95
N LEU A 7 7.09 -23.59 22.23
CA LEU A 7 6.47 -22.37 21.77
C LEU A 7 6.07 -21.47 22.96
N VAL A 8 7.03 -21.13 23.81
CA VAL A 8 6.80 -20.27 24.97
C VAL A 8 6.23 -18.91 24.53
N GLY A 9 5.04 -18.57 25.03
CA GLY A 9 4.35 -17.31 24.72
C GLY A 9 3.48 -17.34 23.46
N ILE A 10 3.35 -18.50 22.79
CA ILE A 10 2.41 -18.67 21.68
C ILE A 10 1.20 -19.47 22.11
N LEU A 11 0.04 -18.93 21.84
CA LEU A 11 -1.24 -19.57 21.98
C LEU A 11 -1.68 -20.14 20.64
N ILE A 12 -1.71 -21.47 20.52
CA ILE A 12 -2.17 -22.17 19.33
C ILE A 12 -3.70 -22.22 19.36
N GLN A 13 -4.32 -21.68 18.29
CA GLN A 13 -5.77 -21.68 18.13
C GLN A 13 -6.23 -22.79 17.18
N GLU A 14 -5.50 -23.01 16.08
CA GLU A 14 -5.83 -24.02 15.08
C GLU A 14 -4.59 -24.73 14.54
N THR A 15 -4.76 -26.01 14.18
CA THR A 15 -3.78 -26.79 13.44
C THR A 15 -4.47 -27.50 12.26
N ASN A 16 -3.73 -27.73 11.17
CA ASN A 16 -4.22 -28.54 10.05
C ASN A 16 -4.12 -30.05 10.34
N SER A 17 -4.52 -30.88 9.38
CA SER A 17 -4.49 -32.36 9.50
C SER A 17 -3.07 -32.92 9.67
N GLU A 18 -2.04 -32.19 9.29
CA GLU A 18 -0.62 -32.55 9.45
C GLU A 18 -0.06 -32.12 10.82
N GLY A 19 -0.87 -31.49 11.66
CA GLY A 19 -0.47 -30.97 12.98
C GLY A 19 0.30 -29.64 12.90
N LEU A 20 0.37 -28.99 11.75
CA LEU A 20 0.99 -27.67 11.59
C LEU A 20 0.05 -26.57 12.07
N ILE A 21 0.60 -25.56 12.72
CA ILE A 21 -0.16 -24.41 13.23
C ILE A 21 -0.62 -23.55 12.05
N THR A 22 -1.92 -23.25 11.99
CA THR A 22 -2.54 -22.40 10.97
C THR A 22 -3.02 -21.07 11.52
N LEU A 23 -3.33 -21.01 12.84
CA LEU A 23 -3.74 -19.80 13.52
C LEU A 23 -3.17 -19.77 14.94
N CYS A 24 -2.51 -18.67 15.31
CA CYS A 24 -1.94 -18.52 16.65
C CYS A 24 -1.89 -17.05 17.09
N GLN A 25 -1.60 -16.87 18.38
CA GLN A 25 -1.34 -15.57 19.00
C GLN A 25 0.01 -15.59 19.71
N SER A 26 0.72 -14.47 19.72
CA SER A 26 1.96 -14.30 20.46
C SER A 26 2.01 -12.95 21.19
N LYS A 27 2.96 -12.82 22.13
CA LYS A 27 3.26 -11.57 22.83
C LYS A 27 4.60 -11.01 22.33
N GLY A 28 4.59 -10.39 21.13
CA GLY A 28 5.76 -9.68 20.61
C GLY A 28 6.94 -10.54 20.16
N SER A 29 6.82 -11.87 20.15
CA SER A 29 7.88 -12.78 19.71
C SER A 29 7.47 -13.57 18.49
N PHE A 30 8.29 -13.52 17.44
CA PHE A 30 8.13 -14.37 16.27
C PHE A 30 9.07 -15.55 16.37
N LEU A 31 8.52 -16.76 16.31
CA LEU A 31 9.33 -17.96 16.31
C LEU A 31 9.61 -18.40 14.89
N THR A 32 10.87 -18.61 14.62
CA THR A 32 11.38 -19.16 13.35
C THR A 32 11.53 -20.68 13.42
N THR A 33 10.86 -21.34 14.36
CA THR A 33 10.98 -22.78 14.56
C THR A 33 10.47 -23.51 13.32
N ALA A 34 11.38 -24.20 12.65
CA ALA A 34 11.07 -25.02 11.49
C ALA A 34 10.02 -26.08 11.81
N SER A 35 9.20 -26.43 10.82
CA SER A 35 8.22 -27.51 10.87
C SER A 35 7.07 -27.36 11.87
N LYS A 36 6.80 -26.14 12.36
CA LYS A 36 5.69 -25.85 13.27
C LYS A 36 4.56 -25.08 12.64
N PHE A 37 4.88 -24.13 11.75
CA PHE A 37 3.89 -23.21 11.16
C PHE A 37 3.61 -23.56 9.72
N ALA A 38 2.34 -23.73 9.37
CA ALA A 38 1.93 -23.90 7.97
C ALA A 38 2.33 -22.68 7.13
N ALA A 39 2.58 -22.90 5.85
CA ALA A 39 2.63 -21.80 4.90
C ALA A 39 1.26 -21.08 4.90
N GLY A 40 1.27 -19.75 5.00
CA GLY A 40 0.04 -18.97 5.14
C GLY A 40 -0.54 -18.89 6.56
N CYS A 41 0.08 -19.51 7.56
CA CYS A 41 -0.34 -19.39 8.96
C CYS A 41 -0.51 -17.93 9.37
N LEU A 42 -1.58 -17.62 10.10
CA LEU A 42 -1.84 -16.30 10.66
C LEU A 42 -1.39 -16.25 12.12
N LEU A 43 -0.72 -15.19 12.49
CA LEU A 43 -0.28 -14.90 13.86
C LEU A 43 -0.74 -13.50 14.25
N THR A 44 -1.47 -13.39 15.35
CA THR A 44 -1.80 -12.09 15.96
C THR A 44 -0.80 -11.79 17.07
N ASP A 45 -0.04 -10.70 16.92
CA ASP A 45 0.75 -10.18 18.04
C ASP A 45 -0.16 -9.38 18.96
N THR A 46 -0.38 -9.91 20.15
CA THR A 46 -1.26 -9.30 21.15
C THR A 46 -0.65 -8.07 21.85
N THR A 47 0.64 -7.81 21.63
CA THR A 47 1.33 -6.62 22.17
C THR A 47 1.12 -5.42 21.24
N SER A 48 1.28 -5.62 19.92
CA SER A 48 1.13 -4.55 18.92
C SER A 48 -0.25 -4.51 18.26
N GLY A 49 -1.04 -5.59 18.38
CA GLY A 49 -2.31 -5.78 17.67
C GLY A 49 -2.13 -6.10 16.17
N VAL A 50 -0.91 -6.27 15.70
CA VAL A 50 -0.62 -6.54 14.28
C VAL A 50 -0.86 -8.01 13.97
N VAL A 51 -1.50 -8.28 12.84
CA VAL A 51 -1.63 -9.63 12.29
C VAL A 51 -0.51 -9.87 11.28
N TYR A 52 0.13 -11.02 11.38
CA TYR A 52 1.19 -11.46 10.48
C TYR A 52 0.77 -12.72 9.74
N ARG A 53 1.32 -12.92 8.57
CA ARG A 53 1.19 -14.13 7.78
C ARG A 53 2.56 -14.77 7.59
N ASN A 54 2.64 -16.08 7.73
CA ASN A 54 3.83 -16.82 7.31
C ASN A 54 3.89 -16.81 5.77
N SER A 55 4.74 -15.97 5.20
CA SER A 55 5.03 -15.89 3.77
C SER A 55 6.13 -16.86 3.33
N GLY A 56 6.83 -17.48 4.29
CA GLY A 56 7.84 -18.49 4.05
C GLY A 56 7.27 -19.90 3.95
N SER A 57 8.16 -20.87 3.89
CA SER A 57 7.81 -22.29 3.91
C SER A 57 7.65 -22.83 5.33
N VAL A 58 7.15 -24.07 5.44
CA VAL A 58 7.10 -24.82 6.72
C VAL A 58 8.50 -25.01 7.32
N ALA A 59 9.50 -25.24 6.46
CA ALA A 59 10.88 -25.45 6.89
C ALA A 59 11.59 -24.14 7.30
N SER A 60 11.14 -23.00 6.77
CA SER A 60 11.72 -21.67 7.03
C SER A 60 10.59 -20.64 7.10
N PRO A 61 9.91 -20.50 8.24
CA PRO A 61 8.85 -19.51 8.41
C PRO A 61 9.41 -18.08 8.31
N VAL A 62 8.74 -17.25 7.55
CA VAL A 62 9.01 -15.80 7.40
C VAL A 62 7.72 -15.05 7.68
N TRP A 63 7.72 -14.20 8.69
CA TRP A 63 6.54 -13.46 9.09
C TRP A 63 6.49 -12.10 8.41
N SER A 64 5.47 -11.87 7.62
CA SER A 64 5.17 -10.58 6.99
C SER A 64 3.92 -10.01 7.62
N ALA A 65 3.99 -8.77 8.10
CA ALA A 65 2.81 -8.07 8.60
C ALA A 65 1.75 -8.01 7.49
N ILE A 66 0.53 -8.36 7.86
CA ILE A 66 -0.64 -8.00 7.03
C ILE A 66 -0.90 -6.54 7.34
N GLU A 67 -0.22 -5.67 6.61
CA GLU A 67 -0.36 -4.24 6.78
C GLU A 67 -1.79 -3.83 6.44
N ASN A 68 -2.55 -3.52 7.46
CA ASN A 68 -3.86 -2.92 7.34
C ASN A 68 -3.76 -1.37 7.45
N SER A 69 -2.55 -0.83 7.30
CA SER A 69 -2.38 0.62 7.29
C SER A 69 -2.97 1.17 6.00
N ILE A 70 -4.12 1.79 6.12
CA ILE A 70 -4.75 2.54 5.03
C ILE A 70 -3.97 3.82 4.71
N VAL A 71 -3.07 4.24 5.62
CA VAL A 71 -2.21 5.43 5.48
C VAL A 71 -0.77 4.99 5.27
N LYS A 72 -0.16 5.38 4.16
CA LYS A 72 1.26 5.11 3.85
C LYS A 72 1.95 6.38 3.35
N SER A 73 3.25 6.48 3.61
CA SER A 73 4.08 7.60 3.16
C SER A 73 4.85 7.24 1.90
N TYR A 74 4.89 8.17 0.95
CA TYR A 74 5.56 8.01 -0.33
C TYR A 74 6.48 9.19 -0.62
N ILE A 75 7.59 8.89 -1.27
CA ILE A 75 8.56 9.88 -1.78
C ILE A 75 8.61 9.69 -3.29
N PRO A 76 8.11 10.65 -4.09
CA PRO A 76 8.23 10.60 -5.53
C PRO A 76 9.68 10.43 -5.98
N THR A 77 9.89 9.72 -7.07
CA THR A 77 11.21 9.45 -7.63
C THR A 77 11.20 9.75 -9.13
N ALA A 78 12.39 9.99 -9.72
CA ALA A 78 12.55 10.25 -11.15
C ALA A 78 12.14 9.08 -12.06
N ASP A 79 11.84 7.90 -11.49
CA ASP A 79 11.36 6.71 -12.20
C ASP A 79 10.05 6.15 -11.64
N GLY A 80 9.45 6.83 -10.64
CA GLY A 80 8.20 6.44 -9.98
C GLY A 80 8.21 5.07 -9.31
N LYS A 81 9.41 4.51 -9.07
CA LYS A 81 9.58 3.18 -8.48
C LYS A 81 9.93 3.27 -6.99
N LYS A 82 10.03 2.11 -6.35
CA LYS A 82 10.38 1.98 -4.94
C LYS A 82 9.48 2.84 -4.05
N THR A 83 10.02 3.90 -3.45
CA THR A 83 9.30 4.81 -2.56
C THR A 83 8.25 5.67 -3.28
N GLY A 84 8.32 5.80 -4.61
CA GLY A 84 7.32 6.46 -5.45
C GLY A 84 6.19 5.53 -5.91
N ALA A 85 6.33 4.20 -5.79
CA ALA A 85 5.30 3.26 -6.23
C ALA A 85 4.25 3.04 -5.13
N ILE A 86 3.01 3.48 -5.39
CA ILE A 86 1.90 3.29 -4.46
C ILE A 86 1.51 1.82 -4.43
N THR A 87 1.57 1.23 -3.23
CA THR A 87 1.25 -0.18 -3.04
C THR A 87 -0.26 -0.43 -3.09
N PRO A 88 -0.71 -1.56 -3.67
CA PRO A 88 -2.12 -1.94 -3.61
C PRO A 88 -2.67 -1.96 -2.17
N GLY A 89 -3.92 -1.54 -2.01
CA GLY A 89 -4.57 -1.44 -0.69
C GLY A 89 -4.32 -0.14 0.07
N THR A 90 -3.44 0.75 -0.41
CA THR A 90 -3.28 2.10 0.15
C THR A 90 -4.56 2.91 -0.11
N GLN A 91 -5.12 3.50 0.93
CA GLN A 91 -6.28 4.40 0.81
C GLN A 91 -5.87 5.87 0.98
N ILE A 92 -4.91 6.13 1.85
CA ILE A 92 -4.35 7.47 2.06
C ILE A 92 -2.84 7.38 1.85
N ALA A 93 -2.33 8.19 0.94
CA ALA A 93 -0.91 8.32 0.65
C ALA A 93 -0.44 9.72 1.01
N THR A 94 0.39 9.86 2.05
CA THR A 94 1.09 11.11 2.31
C THR A 94 2.30 11.20 1.38
N VAL A 95 2.42 12.32 0.68
CA VAL A 95 3.45 12.53 -0.35
C VAL A 95 4.37 13.67 0.06
N THR A 96 5.67 13.37 0.16
CA THR A 96 6.73 14.35 0.42
C THR A 96 7.66 14.37 -0.78
N SER A 97 7.56 15.39 -1.62
CA SER A 97 8.38 15.49 -2.84
C SER A 97 9.62 16.34 -2.62
N ALA A 98 10.71 15.97 -3.26
CA ALA A 98 11.94 16.77 -3.33
C ALA A 98 12.08 17.51 -4.67
N ASP A 99 11.33 17.10 -5.70
CA ASP A 99 11.41 17.64 -7.07
C ASP A 99 10.02 17.57 -7.73
N ALA A 100 9.63 18.64 -8.43
CA ALA A 100 8.34 18.74 -9.08
C ALA A 100 8.19 17.78 -10.28
N ASN A 101 9.30 17.38 -10.89
CA ASN A 101 9.32 16.41 -11.99
C ASN A 101 9.45 14.95 -11.54
N HIS A 102 9.43 14.69 -10.25
CA HIS A 102 9.35 13.35 -9.71
C HIS A 102 7.89 12.92 -9.59
N TRP A 103 7.63 11.63 -9.77
CA TRP A 103 6.26 11.13 -9.73
C TRP A 103 6.03 9.96 -8.77
N VAL A 104 4.77 9.84 -8.39
CA VAL A 104 4.23 8.61 -7.80
C VAL A 104 3.53 7.80 -8.87
N THR A 105 3.70 6.48 -8.83
CA THR A 105 3.04 5.55 -9.75
C THR A 105 1.84 4.91 -9.07
N LEU A 106 0.67 5.04 -9.66
CA LEU A 106 -0.56 4.39 -9.20
C LEU A 106 -0.45 2.87 -9.31
N PRO A 107 -1.08 2.10 -8.42
CA PRO A 107 -1.15 0.65 -8.56
C PRO A 107 -1.95 0.25 -9.81
N ALA A 108 -1.86 -1.02 -10.18
CA ALA A 108 -2.74 -1.59 -11.21
C ALA A 108 -4.21 -1.32 -10.86
N PRO A 109 -5.05 -0.93 -11.82
CA PRO A 109 -6.44 -0.58 -11.58
C PRO A 109 -7.25 -1.75 -11.02
N VAL A 110 -7.93 -1.49 -9.90
CA VAL A 110 -8.98 -2.35 -9.36
C VAL A 110 -10.22 -1.48 -9.20
N VAL A 111 -11.26 -1.78 -9.95
CA VAL A 111 -12.50 -0.97 -9.99
C VAL A 111 -13.06 -0.77 -8.58
N GLY A 112 -13.41 0.47 -8.25
CA GLY A 112 -13.89 0.87 -6.93
C GLY A 112 -12.77 1.26 -5.95
N THR A 113 -11.49 1.08 -6.30
CA THR A 113 -10.38 1.57 -5.46
C THR A 113 -10.41 3.10 -5.39
N LEU A 114 -10.40 3.63 -4.18
CA LEU A 114 -10.25 5.06 -3.90
C LEU A 114 -8.91 5.29 -3.19
N ILE A 115 -8.10 6.19 -3.73
CA ILE A 115 -6.83 6.61 -3.13
C ILE A 115 -6.89 8.12 -2.92
N THR A 116 -6.52 8.58 -1.73
CA THR A 116 -6.34 10.00 -1.42
C THR A 116 -4.86 10.28 -1.24
N LEU A 117 -4.27 11.13 -2.09
CA LEU A 117 -2.92 11.65 -1.93
C LEU A 117 -2.99 12.95 -1.13
N VAL A 118 -2.07 13.15 -0.21
CA VAL A 118 -1.97 14.37 0.62
C VAL A 118 -0.54 14.88 0.55
N SER A 119 -0.35 16.07 0.00
CA SER A 119 0.96 16.73 -0.04
C SER A 119 1.37 17.18 1.35
N THR A 120 2.57 16.80 1.79
CA THR A 120 3.09 17.14 3.12
C THR A 120 4.10 18.29 3.10
N ASN A 121 4.52 18.72 1.92
CA ASN A 121 5.42 19.87 1.72
C ASN A 121 4.96 20.72 0.52
N THR A 122 5.74 21.75 0.20
CA THR A 122 5.42 22.75 -0.83
C THR A 122 6.00 22.42 -2.21
N THR A 123 6.71 21.31 -2.35
CA THR A 123 7.23 20.86 -3.65
C THR A 123 6.15 20.05 -4.36
N GLY A 124 5.88 20.40 -5.60
CA GLY A 124 4.97 19.66 -6.47
C GLY A 124 5.49 18.25 -6.80
N TYR A 125 4.68 17.46 -7.43
CA TYR A 125 5.02 16.14 -7.96
C TYR A 125 4.04 15.76 -9.05
N GLU A 126 4.38 14.72 -9.78
CA GLU A 126 3.51 14.16 -10.81
C GLU A 126 2.85 12.86 -10.33
N ILE A 127 1.72 12.53 -10.93
CA ILE A 127 1.02 11.25 -10.76
C ILE A 127 1.03 10.55 -12.11
N ARG A 128 1.50 9.30 -12.14
CA ARG A 128 1.48 8.47 -13.34
C ARG A 128 0.77 7.15 -13.07
N THR A 129 0.15 6.60 -14.09
CA THR A 129 -0.43 5.25 -14.02
C THR A 129 0.65 4.18 -14.17
N SER A 130 0.34 2.96 -13.74
CA SER A 130 1.26 1.81 -13.84
C SER A 130 1.56 1.39 -15.28
N ALA A 131 0.71 1.75 -16.24
CA ALA A 131 0.90 1.49 -17.67
C ALA A 131 0.32 2.65 -18.49
N PRO A 132 1.03 3.79 -18.61
CA PRO A 132 0.49 5.02 -19.19
C PRO A 132 -0.04 4.87 -20.62
N ALA A 133 0.51 3.95 -21.41
CA ALA A 133 0.04 3.70 -22.77
C ALA A 133 -1.40 3.17 -22.86
N THR A 134 -1.92 2.55 -21.79
CA THR A 134 -3.20 1.86 -21.80
C THR A 134 -4.11 2.19 -20.64
N ILE A 135 -3.56 2.78 -19.58
CA ILE A 135 -4.31 3.16 -18.38
C ILE A 135 -4.24 4.68 -18.27
N GLY A 136 -5.41 5.33 -18.27
CA GLY A 136 -5.53 6.77 -18.26
C GLY A 136 -5.88 7.36 -16.91
N ILE A 137 -5.73 8.69 -16.82
CA ILE A 137 -6.29 9.56 -15.78
C ILE A 137 -7.23 10.54 -16.48
N ASN A 138 -8.47 10.66 -16.00
CA ASN A 138 -9.50 11.52 -16.57
C ASN A 138 -9.73 11.33 -18.09
N GLY A 139 -9.53 10.09 -18.57
CA GLY A 139 -9.67 9.73 -19.98
C GLY A 139 -8.42 9.95 -20.84
N GLY A 140 -7.36 10.60 -20.31
CA GLY A 140 -6.07 10.73 -20.99
C GLY A 140 -5.25 9.45 -20.89
N VAL A 141 -4.61 9.04 -21.99
CA VAL A 141 -3.67 7.92 -22.08
C VAL A 141 -2.37 8.36 -22.77
N GLY A 142 -1.32 7.55 -22.68
CA GLY A 142 0.00 7.93 -23.19
C GLY A 142 0.65 8.98 -22.27
N ALA A 143 1.20 10.03 -22.86
CA ALA A 143 1.71 11.18 -22.11
C ALA A 143 0.62 11.84 -21.23
N ASN A 144 -0.64 11.75 -21.65
CA ASN A 144 -1.79 12.29 -20.93
C ASN A 144 -2.28 11.39 -19.76
N ALA A 145 -1.64 10.27 -19.47
CA ALA A 145 -1.85 9.50 -18.25
C ALA A 145 -1.00 9.98 -17.08
N GLU A 146 -0.46 11.18 -17.21
CA GLU A 146 0.36 11.90 -16.26
C GLU A 146 -0.37 13.16 -15.79
N SER A 147 -0.14 13.58 -14.58
CA SER A 147 -0.78 14.77 -14.04
C SER A 147 0.14 15.46 -13.04
N ALA A 148 0.42 16.74 -13.28
CA ALA A 148 1.18 17.58 -12.37
C ALA A 148 0.32 18.05 -11.19
N ILE A 149 0.86 17.98 -9.99
CA ILE A 149 0.23 18.43 -8.74
C ILE A 149 1.02 19.61 -8.19
N ASP A 150 0.37 20.75 -8.05
CA ASP A 150 0.98 21.92 -7.45
C ASP A 150 1.42 21.67 -6.00
N GLY A 151 2.62 22.15 -5.69
CA GLY A 151 3.20 22.01 -4.38
C GLY A 151 2.59 22.98 -3.37
N ALA A 152 1.62 22.51 -2.61
CA ALA A 152 1.16 23.19 -1.41
C ALA A 152 0.87 22.15 -0.32
N THR A 153 1.43 22.36 0.87
CA THR A 153 1.14 21.49 2.01
C THR A 153 -0.37 21.42 2.27
N GLY A 154 -0.90 20.21 2.34
CA GLY A 154 -2.33 19.96 2.52
C GLY A 154 -3.13 19.90 1.23
N THR A 155 -2.51 20.05 0.05
CA THR A 155 -3.19 19.72 -1.22
C THR A 155 -3.56 18.24 -1.22
N MET A 156 -4.82 17.97 -1.51
CA MET A 156 -5.37 16.62 -1.59
C MET A 156 -5.76 16.29 -3.01
N VAL A 157 -5.38 15.10 -3.47
CA VAL A 157 -5.84 14.54 -4.74
C VAL A 157 -6.57 13.24 -4.43
N GLN A 158 -7.79 13.12 -4.91
CA GLN A 158 -8.55 11.89 -4.83
C GLN A 158 -8.59 11.22 -6.20
N LEU A 159 -8.32 9.92 -6.21
CA LEU A 159 -8.32 9.11 -7.42
C LEU A 159 -9.27 7.93 -7.21
N LEU A 160 -10.28 7.83 -8.06
CA LEU A 160 -11.21 6.70 -8.10
C LEU A 160 -10.96 5.86 -9.35
N CYS A 161 -10.69 4.59 -9.17
CA CYS A 161 -10.61 3.65 -10.28
C CYS A 161 -12.02 3.30 -10.75
N VAL A 162 -12.38 3.72 -11.95
CA VAL A 162 -13.73 3.52 -12.52
C VAL A 162 -13.77 2.38 -13.54
N SER A 163 -12.62 1.97 -14.07
CA SER A 163 -12.51 0.82 -14.99
C SER A 163 -11.12 0.21 -14.92
N ALA A 164 -10.90 -0.92 -15.57
CA ALA A 164 -9.58 -1.56 -15.66
C ALA A 164 -8.53 -0.69 -16.39
N THR A 165 -8.94 0.39 -17.04
CA THR A 165 -8.06 1.25 -17.84
C THR A 165 -8.20 2.73 -17.53
N ASN A 166 -8.96 3.12 -16.49
CA ASN A 166 -9.16 4.53 -16.21
C ASN A 166 -9.33 4.87 -14.72
N TRP A 167 -8.65 5.92 -14.31
CA TRP A 167 -8.79 6.59 -13.04
C TRP A 167 -9.46 7.95 -13.26
N ILE A 168 -10.40 8.31 -12.41
CA ILE A 168 -10.91 9.68 -12.30
C ILE A 168 -10.22 10.36 -11.13
N ALA A 169 -9.65 11.53 -11.38
CA ALA A 169 -8.89 12.29 -10.41
C ALA A 169 -9.46 13.71 -10.26
N TRP A 170 -9.48 14.19 -9.04
CA TRP A 170 -9.79 15.59 -8.70
C TRP A 170 -8.92 16.03 -7.54
N SER A 171 -8.59 17.30 -7.48
CA SER A 171 -7.77 17.87 -6.43
C SER A 171 -8.50 18.95 -5.64
N ARG A 172 -8.10 19.10 -4.38
CA ARG A 172 -8.49 20.18 -3.50
C ARG A 172 -7.24 20.81 -2.91
N VAL A 173 -7.00 22.08 -3.22
CA VAL A 173 -5.89 22.82 -2.62
C VAL A 173 -6.18 23.16 -1.17
N ALA A 174 -5.13 23.43 -0.39
CA ALA A 174 -5.23 23.73 1.04
C ALA A 174 -6.21 24.87 1.35
N ALA A 175 -6.38 25.84 0.46
CA ALA A 175 -7.36 26.92 0.57
C ALA A 175 -8.82 26.49 0.38
N GLY A 176 -9.09 25.20 0.12
CA GLY A 176 -10.42 24.64 0.00
C GLY A 176 -11.05 24.73 -1.40
N THR A 177 -10.35 25.31 -2.38
CA THR A 177 -10.84 25.36 -3.77
C THR A 177 -10.69 23.99 -4.43
N LEU A 178 -11.73 23.55 -5.11
CA LEU A 178 -11.67 22.38 -5.98
C LEU A 178 -10.94 22.76 -7.26
N ALA A 179 -9.93 21.98 -7.64
CA ALA A 179 -9.25 22.11 -8.92
C ALA A 179 -9.37 20.78 -9.68
N VAL A 180 -9.53 20.88 -10.99
CA VAL A 180 -9.42 19.70 -11.87
C VAL A 180 -7.95 19.30 -11.88
N VAL A 181 -7.68 18.00 -11.66
CA VAL A 181 -6.34 17.46 -11.89
C VAL A 181 -6.10 17.58 -13.41
N GLN A 182 -5.25 18.49 -13.80
CA GLN A 182 -4.93 18.69 -15.20
C GLN A 182 -4.05 17.54 -15.67
N VAL A 183 -4.41 17.00 -16.81
CA VAL A 183 -3.56 16.09 -17.55
C VAL A 183 -2.39 16.91 -18.04
N ASP A 184 -1.16 16.47 -17.74
CA ASP A 184 0.02 17.16 -18.25
C ASP A 184 0.03 17.08 -19.77
N ALA A 185 0.04 18.22 -20.41
CA ALA A 185 0.28 18.33 -21.85
C ALA A 185 1.80 18.37 -22.04
N ALA A 186 2.41 17.19 -22.24
CA ALA A 186 3.81 17.08 -22.64
C ALA A 186 4.06 17.82 -23.96
#